data_529d14f175c2295dc49e0577a9298a72
#
_entry.id   529d14f175c2295dc49e0577a9298a72
#
_cell.length_a   1.000
_cell.length_b   1.000
_cell.length_c   1.000
_cell.angle_alpha   90.00
_cell.angle_beta   90.00
_cell.angle_gamma   90.00
#
_symmetry.space_group_name_H-M   'P 1'
#
loop_
_entity.id
_entity.type
_entity.pdbx_description
1 polymer ?
#
loop_
_entity_poly.entity_id
_entity_poly.type
_entity_poly.pdbx_seq_one_letter_code
_entity_poly.pdbx_strand_id
1 'polypeptide(L)'
;MCPHGGYFSACQAEYLRVPEADGTVVKVPGSSEDYDDATLASLLTISDVMSTGYHAAASADVKPGDTAVVIGDGAVGLCGVIAAKMRGATRIIAMSRHEDRAALACEFGATDIVPERDQAAVDKVLGMTGGYGADAVLECVGSKQSFDTAIGLIRRGGVIGRVGLPHDVVISAEGTFYGNIGIKGGPAPVRHYDLDAGLLDAVLEGRINPGRVFTAEYDLDHIQDAYEAMDQRKVIKALIRL
;
A
#
# COMPACT_ATOMS: atom_id res chain seq x y z
N MET A 1 -9.87 2.21 11.31
CA MET A 1 -11.15 2.95 11.49
C MET A 1 -12.24 1.90 11.63
N CYS A 2 -12.86 1.80 12.79
CA CYS A 2 -13.99 0.90 12.97
C CYS A 2 -15.25 1.57 12.40
N PRO A 3 -15.93 1.01 11.40
CA PRO A 3 -17.11 1.64 10.78
C PRO A 3 -18.31 1.78 11.73
N HIS A 4 -18.23 1.20 12.92
CA HIS A 4 -19.32 1.18 13.92
C HIS A 4 -19.14 2.19 15.06
N GLY A 5 -18.50 3.33 14.77
CA GLY A 5 -18.74 4.53 15.56
C GLY A 5 -17.77 4.83 16.68
N GLY A 6 -16.57 4.37 16.64
CA GLY A 6 -15.56 4.84 17.58
C GLY A 6 -14.38 5.46 16.85
N TYR A 7 -14.27 6.76 16.81
CA TYR A 7 -12.96 7.36 16.67
C TYR A 7 -12.19 7.00 17.95
N PHE A 8 -11.31 6.00 17.84
CA PHE A 8 -10.29 5.84 18.86
C PHE A 8 -9.35 7.04 18.73
N SER A 9 -9.00 7.62 19.83
CA SER A 9 -7.85 8.49 19.86
C SER A 9 -6.69 7.65 19.32
N ALA A 10 -6.27 7.91 18.07
CA ALA A 10 -5.01 7.38 17.61
C ALA A 10 -3.97 7.82 18.60
N CYS A 11 -3.11 6.94 19.05
CA CYS A 11 -2.11 7.31 19.99
C CYS A 11 -0.73 6.80 19.57
N GLN A 12 0.22 7.69 19.72
CA GLN A 12 1.63 7.40 19.82
C GLN A 12 1.97 7.67 21.28
N ALA A 13 1.79 6.67 22.11
CA ALA A 13 1.88 6.77 23.56
C ALA A 13 2.23 5.40 24.15
N GLU A 14 2.82 5.41 25.34
CA GLU A 14 3.17 4.18 26.09
C GLU A 14 1.96 3.28 26.36
N TYR A 15 0.76 3.84 26.42
CA TYR A 15 -0.48 3.11 26.70
C TYR A 15 -1.59 3.46 25.70
N LEU A 16 -2.26 2.45 25.19
CA LEU A 16 -3.40 2.58 24.29
C LEU A 16 -4.62 1.87 24.89
N ARG A 17 -5.73 2.59 24.95
CA ARG A 17 -7.03 1.98 25.25
C ARG A 17 -7.68 1.48 23.96
N VAL A 18 -7.87 0.17 23.84
CA VAL A 18 -8.55 -0.46 22.71
C VAL A 18 -9.93 -0.97 23.15
N PRO A 19 -11.03 -0.28 22.83
CA PRO A 19 -12.37 -0.81 23.05
C PRO A 19 -12.65 -1.95 22.05
N GLU A 20 -13.58 -2.85 22.40
CA GLU A 20 -13.96 -3.99 21.58
C GLU A 20 -12.73 -4.85 21.14
N ALA A 21 -11.77 -5.03 22.04
CA ALA A 21 -10.49 -5.68 21.73
C ALA A 21 -10.66 -7.07 21.10
N ASP A 22 -11.62 -7.87 21.57
CA ASP A 22 -11.91 -9.21 21.04
C ASP A 22 -12.34 -9.18 19.57
N GLY A 23 -12.92 -8.06 19.12
CA GLY A 23 -13.35 -7.85 17.73
C GLY A 23 -12.32 -7.16 16.86
N THR A 24 -11.32 -6.49 17.44
CA THR A 24 -10.42 -5.59 16.70
C THR A 24 -8.95 -6.01 16.75
N VAL A 25 -8.51 -6.63 17.84
CA VAL A 25 -7.11 -7.05 18.01
C VAL A 25 -6.89 -8.45 17.42
N VAL A 26 -5.75 -8.63 16.78
CA VAL A 26 -5.24 -9.92 16.35
C VAL A 26 -4.09 -10.31 17.28
N LYS A 27 -4.17 -11.48 17.89
CA LYS A 27 -3.11 -11.98 18.76
C LYS A 27 -1.97 -12.53 17.90
N VAL A 28 -0.79 -11.97 18.06
CA VAL A 28 0.45 -12.56 17.54
C VAL A 28 0.87 -13.72 18.46
N PRO A 29 1.29 -14.89 17.94
CA PRO A 29 1.80 -15.98 18.76
C PRO A 29 3.05 -15.56 19.55
N GLY A 30 3.30 -16.18 20.70
CA GLY A 30 4.47 -15.90 21.52
C GLY A 30 4.45 -14.54 22.23
N SER A 31 5.62 -14.00 22.49
CA SER A 31 5.87 -12.68 23.09
C SER A 31 6.80 -11.84 22.19
N SER A 32 6.92 -10.54 22.45
CA SER A 32 7.84 -9.67 21.70
C SER A 32 9.30 -10.11 21.78
N GLU A 33 9.69 -10.78 22.84
CA GLU A 33 11.04 -11.28 23.06
C GLU A 33 11.41 -12.48 22.16
N ASP A 34 10.40 -13.13 21.57
CA ASP A 34 10.59 -14.27 20.67
C ASP A 34 10.93 -13.82 19.22
N TYR A 35 10.87 -12.52 18.93
CA TYR A 35 11.04 -11.97 17.60
C TYR A 35 12.20 -10.98 17.55
N ASP A 36 12.92 -10.98 16.44
CA ASP A 36 13.90 -9.92 16.16
C ASP A 36 13.22 -8.60 15.73
N ASP A 37 13.99 -7.53 15.76
CA ASP A 37 13.51 -6.18 15.40
C ASP A 37 12.92 -6.09 13.98
N ALA A 38 13.47 -6.84 13.02
CA ALA A 38 12.98 -6.85 11.65
C ALA A 38 11.62 -7.50 11.54
N THR A 39 11.40 -8.59 12.29
CA THR A 39 10.10 -9.27 12.38
C THR A 39 9.08 -8.39 13.10
N LEU A 40 9.46 -7.75 14.22
CA LEU A 40 8.58 -6.82 14.95
C LEU A 40 8.17 -5.63 14.07
N ALA A 41 9.11 -5.04 13.33
CA ALA A 41 8.82 -3.98 12.38
C ALA A 41 7.84 -4.46 11.28
N SER A 42 8.03 -5.68 10.77
CA SER A 42 7.13 -6.25 9.76
C SER A 42 5.74 -6.54 10.33
N LEU A 43 5.63 -7.06 11.55
CA LEU A 43 4.38 -7.26 12.27
C LEU A 43 3.63 -5.93 12.48
N LEU A 44 4.35 -4.86 12.82
CA LEU A 44 3.74 -3.54 12.97
C LEU A 44 3.08 -3.05 11.68
N THR A 45 3.64 -3.37 10.50
CA THR A 45 3.07 -2.94 9.22
C THR A 45 1.74 -3.59 8.89
N ILE A 46 1.47 -4.82 9.34
CA ILE A 46 0.21 -5.51 9.04
C ILE A 46 -0.98 -4.88 9.77
N SER A 47 -0.74 -4.10 10.81
CA SER A 47 -1.80 -3.33 11.47
C SER A 47 -2.36 -2.17 10.62
N ASP A 48 -1.64 -1.77 9.54
CA ASP A 48 -2.04 -0.65 8.68
C ASP A 48 -1.47 -0.79 7.26
N VAL A 49 -0.20 -0.41 7.02
CA VAL A 49 0.31 -0.13 5.67
C VAL A 49 0.40 -1.36 4.79
N MET A 50 0.75 -2.53 5.35
CA MET A 50 0.78 -3.79 4.58
C MET A 50 -0.63 -4.26 4.23
N SER A 51 -1.54 -4.24 5.18
CA SER A 51 -2.93 -4.62 4.96
C SER A 51 -3.65 -3.65 4.03
N THR A 52 -3.32 -2.35 4.09
CA THR A 52 -3.84 -1.34 3.17
C THR A 52 -3.29 -1.55 1.75
N GLY A 53 -1.99 -1.83 1.60
CA GLY A 53 -1.40 -2.20 0.31
C GLY A 53 -2.01 -3.49 -0.27
N TYR A 54 -2.25 -4.48 0.60
CA TYR A 54 -2.94 -5.71 0.19
C TYR A 54 -4.39 -5.46 -0.24
N HIS A 55 -5.09 -4.56 0.47
CA HIS A 55 -6.44 -4.15 0.09
C HIS A 55 -6.49 -3.47 -1.28
N ALA A 56 -5.49 -2.66 -1.62
CA ALA A 56 -5.38 -2.08 -2.96
C ALA A 56 -5.28 -3.17 -4.04
N ALA A 57 -4.41 -4.16 -3.85
CA ALA A 57 -4.22 -5.26 -4.80
C ALA A 57 -5.46 -6.17 -4.88
N ALA A 58 -6.08 -6.48 -3.74
CA ALA A 58 -7.31 -7.27 -3.69
C ALA A 58 -8.48 -6.56 -4.35
N SER A 59 -8.63 -5.25 -4.09
CA SER A 59 -9.68 -4.42 -4.70
C SER A 59 -9.47 -4.21 -6.20
N ALA A 60 -8.21 -4.12 -6.65
CA ALA A 60 -7.85 -4.09 -8.07
C ALA A 60 -8.06 -5.44 -8.77
N ASP A 61 -8.47 -6.46 -8.04
CA ASP A 61 -8.71 -7.82 -8.55
C ASP A 61 -7.46 -8.43 -9.21
N VAL A 62 -6.28 -8.12 -8.68
CA VAL A 62 -4.99 -8.67 -9.19
C VAL A 62 -5.04 -10.19 -9.19
N LYS A 63 -4.65 -10.79 -10.30
CA LYS A 63 -4.66 -12.25 -10.55
C LYS A 63 -3.30 -12.75 -11.04
N PRO A 64 -3.06 -14.06 -10.95
CA PRO A 64 -1.88 -14.66 -11.55
C PRO A 64 -1.78 -14.34 -13.05
N GLY A 65 -0.62 -13.86 -13.46
CA GLY A 65 -0.34 -13.49 -14.85
C GLY A 65 -0.56 -12.02 -15.19
N ASP A 66 -1.22 -11.25 -14.33
CA ASP A 66 -1.55 -9.84 -14.59
C ASP A 66 -0.31 -8.94 -14.66
N THR A 67 -0.47 -7.85 -15.41
CA THR A 67 0.34 -6.65 -15.30
C THR A 67 -0.34 -5.69 -14.32
N ALA A 68 0.31 -5.42 -13.18
CA ALA A 68 -0.15 -4.47 -12.18
C ALA A 68 0.70 -3.19 -12.18
N VAL A 69 0.06 -2.03 -12.07
CA VAL A 69 0.76 -0.75 -11.85
C VAL A 69 0.46 -0.26 -10.44
N VAL A 70 1.50 0.16 -9.72
CA VAL A 70 1.37 0.76 -8.39
C VAL A 70 1.70 2.25 -8.47
N ILE A 71 0.73 3.09 -8.16
CA ILE A 71 0.86 4.54 -8.10
C ILE A 71 1.09 4.96 -6.65
N GLY A 72 2.27 5.51 -6.39
CA GLY A 72 2.71 5.93 -5.06
C GLY A 72 3.85 5.07 -4.54
N ASP A 73 4.91 5.72 -4.07
CA ASP A 73 6.14 5.14 -3.53
C ASP A 73 6.32 5.40 -2.02
N GLY A 74 5.22 5.68 -1.33
CA GLY A 74 5.14 5.68 0.13
C GLY A 74 4.99 4.26 0.69
N ALA A 75 4.94 4.13 2.01
CA ALA A 75 4.86 2.83 2.68
C ALA A 75 3.71 1.95 2.17
N VAL A 76 2.51 2.52 1.95
CA VAL A 76 1.35 1.78 1.43
C VAL A 76 1.57 1.29 0.00
N GLY A 77 2.10 2.14 -0.90
CA GLY A 77 2.36 1.75 -2.28
C GLY A 77 3.44 0.68 -2.38
N LEU A 78 4.53 0.80 -1.60
CA LEU A 78 5.59 -0.21 -1.52
C LEU A 78 5.03 -1.55 -0.99
N CYS A 79 4.18 -1.54 0.03
CA CYS A 79 3.45 -2.72 0.48
C CYS A 79 2.47 -3.25 -0.60
N GLY A 80 1.91 -2.36 -1.43
CA GLY A 80 1.12 -2.74 -2.60
C GLY A 80 1.90 -3.53 -3.64
N VAL A 81 3.21 -3.25 -3.80
CA VAL A 81 4.11 -4.06 -4.65
C VAL A 81 4.23 -5.48 -4.11
N ILE A 82 4.48 -5.64 -2.79
CA ILE A 82 4.48 -6.97 -2.13
C ILE A 82 3.16 -7.68 -2.39
N ALA A 83 2.05 -6.99 -2.18
CA ALA A 83 0.71 -7.55 -2.33
C ALA A 83 0.41 -7.99 -3.77
N ALA A 84 0.78 -7.19 -4.78
CA ALA A 84 0.63 -7.55 -6.18
C ALA A 84 1.42 -8.83 -6.52
N LYS A 85 2.65 -8.96 -6.00
CA LYS A 85 3.47 -10.16 -6.12
C LYS A 85 2.82 -11.37 -5.43
N MET A 86 2.34 -11.22 -4.19
CA MET A 86 1.65 -12.28 -3.45
C MET A 86 0.41 -12.78 -4.19
N ARG A 87 -0.29 -11.90 -4.90
CA ARG A 87 -1.47 -12.24 -5.69
C ARG A 87 -1.15 -12.79 -7.09
N GLY A 88 0.14 -12.88 -7.45
CA GLY A 88 0.61 -13.57 -8.64
C GLY A 88 0.76 -12.69 -9.88
N ALA A 89 0.76 -11.36 -9.76
CA ALA A 89 1.12 -10.49 -10.87
C ALA A 89 2.51 -10.88 -11.41
N THR A 90 2.64 -11.02 -12.73
CA THR A 90 3.90 -11.38 -13.37
C THR A 90 4.71 -10.17 -13.79
N ARG A 91 4.04 -9.05 -13.98
CA ARG A 91 4.66 -7.76 -14.22
C ARG A 91 4.13 -6.75 -13.21
N ILE A 92 5.03 -6.10 -12.48
CA ILE A 92 4.67 -5.11 -11.46
C ILE A 92 5.46 -3.84 -11.77
N ILE A 93 4.75 -2.82 -12.23
CA ILE A 93 5.31 -1.51 -12.59
C ILE A 93 5.10 -0.57 -11.41
N ALA A 94 6.17 -0.18 -10.73
CA ALA A 94 6.10 0.79 -9.65
C ALA A 94 6.43 2.20 -10.15
N MET A 95 5.56 3.16 -9.84
CA MET A 95 5.77 4.55 -10.20
C MET A 95 6.54 5.27 -9.09
N SER A 96 7.84 5.40 -9.25
CA SER A 96 8.73 6.06 -8.30
C SER A 96 9.82 6.87 -9.02
N ARG A 97 10.09 8.09 -8.51
CA ARG A 97 11.17 8.95 -8.97
C ARG A 97 12.31 9.11 -7.97
N HIS A 98 12.19 8.50 -6.79
CA HIS A 98 13.19 8.51 -5.74
C HIS A 98 13.97 7.20 -5.81
N GLU A 99 15.29 7.29 -5.98
CA GLU A 99 16.14 6.12 -6.21
C GLU A 99 16.07 5.09 -5.07
N ASP A 100 16.07 5.55 -3.82
CA ASP A 100 15.95 4.71 -2.62
C ASP A 100 14.62 3.94 -2.57
N ARG A 101 13.52 4.62 -2.91
CA ARG A 101 12.18 4.02 -2.96
C ARG A 101 12.01 3.08 -4.14
N ALA A 102 12.58 3.44 -5.29
CA ALA A 102 12.61 2.58 -6.47
C ALA A 102 13.40 1.29 -6.20
N ALA A 103 14.56 1.40 -5.54
CA ALA A 103 15.35 0.26 -5.13
C ALA A 103 14.57 -0.67 -4.19
N LEU A 104 13.87 -0.11 -3.18
CA LEU A 104 13.03 -0.89 -2.29
C LEU A 104 11.82 -1.52 -3.00
N ALA A 105 11.22 -0.81 -3.97
CA ALA A 105 10.16 -1.38 -4.79
C ALA A 105 10.65 -2.61 -5.59
N CYS A 106 11.85 -2.54 -6.16
CA CYS A 106 12.48 -3.70 -6.84
C CYS A 106 12.74 -4.87 -5.87
N GLU A 107 13.26 -4.58 -4.66
CA GLU A 107 13.44 -5.58 -3.61
C GLU A 107 12.11 -6.27 -3.25
N PHE A 108 11.03 -5.52 -3.18
CA PHE A 108 9.68 -6.01 -2.89
C PHE A 108 9.03 -6.76 -4.06
N GLY A 109 9.62 -6.66 -5.26
CA GLY A 109 9.20 -7.43 -6.42
C GLY A 109 8.69 -6.64 -7.60
N ALA A 110 8.88 -5.31 -7.64
CA ALA A 110 8.64 -4.55 -8.86
C ALA A 110 9.57 -5.02 -9.97
N THR A 111 9.02 -5.25 -11.16
CA THR A 111 9.77 -5.66 -12.35
C THR A 111 10.25 -4.48 -13.17
N ASP A 112 9.55 -3.37 -13.06
CA ASP A 112 9.81 -2.15 -13.81
C ASP A 112 9.58 -0.91 -12.93
N ILE A 113 10.37 0.14 -13.17
CA ILE A 113 10.22 1.45 -12.52
C ILE A 113 9.87 2.50 -13.57
N VAL A 114 8.84 3.29 -13.29
CA VAL A 114 8.42 4.43 -14.11
C VAL A 114 8.52 5.70 -13.29
N PRO A 115 9.56 6.52 -13.52
CA PRO A 115 9.75 7.78 -12.79
C PRO A 115 8.91 8.94 -13.34
N GLU A 116 8.39 8.80 -14.54
CA GLU A 116 7.55 9.78 -15.22
C GLU A 116 6.26 10.04 -14.43
N ARG A 117 5.59 11.16 -14.74
CA ARG A 117 4.32 11.58 -14.14
C ARG A 117 3.34 11.98 -15.26
N ASP A 118 2.07 12.07 -14.91
CA ASP A 118 1.01 12.55 -15.77
C ASP A 118 0.94 11.79 -17.10
N GLN A 119 0.74 12.51 -18.20
CA GLN A 119 0.63 11.92 -19.53
C GLN A 119 1.90 11.15 -19.95
N ALA A 120 3.08 11.63 -19.57
CA ALA A 120 4.33 10.94 -19.89
C ALA A 120 4.41 9.55 -19.23
N ALA A 121 3.89 9.40 -18.01
CA ALA A 121 3.80 8.10 -17.38
C ALA A 121 2.79 7.18 -18.08
N VAL A 122 1.65 7.73 -18.48
CA VAL A 122 0.63 7.00 -19.25
C VAL A 122 1.22 6.49 -20.56
N ASP A 123 1.85 7.36 -21.33
CA ASP A 123 2.46 7.01 -22.62
C ASP A 123 3.55 5.94 -22.45
N LYS A 124 4.36 6.07 -21.40
CA LYS A 124 5.40 5.09 -21.07
C LYS A 124 4.82 3.71 -20.79
N VAL A 125 3.85 3.63 -19.89
CA VAL A 125 3.22 2.35 -19.52
C VAL A 125 2.45 1.74 -20.68
N LEU A 126 1.72 2.55 -21.44
CA LEU A 126 1.06 2.08 -22.68
C LEU A 126 2.09 1.51 -23.67
N GLY A 127 3.23 2.17 -23.85
CA GLY A 127 4.33 1.63 -24.67
C GLY A 127 4.85 0.30 -24.16
N MET A 128 4.95 0.12 -22.83
CA MET A 128 5.40 -1.11 -22.18
C MET A 128 4.37 -2.24 -22.25
N THR A 129 3.10 -1.94 -22.47
CA THR A 129 1.97 -2.89 -22.48
C THR A 129 1.35 -3.05 -23.87
N GLY A 130 2.06 -2.68 -24.93
CA GLY A 130 1.59 -2.81 -26.32
C GLY A 130 0.36 -1.94 -26.63
N GLY A 131 0.16 -0.85 -25.91
CA GLY A 131 -0.96 0.08 -26.06
C GLY A 131 -2.23 -0.34 -25.31
N TYR A 132 -2.23 -1.48 -24.62
CA TYR A 132 -3.43 -1.99 -23.92
C TYR A 132 -3.64 -1.38 -22.53
N GLY A 133 -2.57 -1.03 -21.83
CA GLY A 133 -2.61 -0.63 -20.43
C GLY A 133 -2.47 -1.82 -19.46
N ALA A 134 -2.62 -1.55 -18.16
CA ALA A 134 -2.46 -2.53 -17.10
C ALA A 134 -3.78 -3.28 -16.81
N ASP A 135 -3.68 -4.52 -16.37
CA ASP A 135 -4.82 -5.33 -15.92
C ASP A 135 -5.40 -4.77 -14.61
N ALA A 136 -4.53 -4.34 -13.72
CA ALA A 136 -4.85 -3.80 -12.42
C ALA A 136 -4.02 -2.55 -12.11
N VAL A 137 -4.63 -1.55 -11.48
CA VAL A 137 -3.92 -0.35 -11.00
C VAL A 137 -4.20 -0.15 -9.52
N LEU A 138 -3.14 -0.07 -8.72
CA LEU A 138 -3.21 0.22 -7.29
C LEU A 138 -2.97 1.72 -7.09
N GLU A 139 -4.01 2.45 -6.71
CA GLU A 139 -3.95 3.90 -6.46
C GLU A 139 -3.79 4.13 -4.95
N CYS A 140 -2.55 4.50 -4.54
CA CYS A 140 -2.13 4.61 -3.13
C CYS A 140 -1.79 6.05 -2.71
N VAL A 141 -2.25 7.06 -3.45
CA VAL A 141 -1.94 8.49 -3.20
C VAL A 141 -3.16 9.29 -2.80
N GLY A 142 -4.26 9.19 -3.56
CA GLY A 142 -5.54 9.86 -3.27
C GLY A 142 -5.71 11.23 -3.90
N SER A 143 -4.74 11.74 -4.67
CA SER A 143 -4.88 13.02 -5.38
C SER A 143 -5.68 12.87 -6.67
N LYS A 144 -6.27 13.99 -7.13
CA LYS A 144 -6.89 14.04 -8.46
C LYS A 144 -5.90 13.60 -9.56
N GLN A 145 -4.66 14.08 -9.49
CA GLN A 145 -3.62 13.75 -10.47
C GLN A 145 -3.29 12.25 -10.53
N SER A 146 -3.12 11.61 -9.37
CA SER A 146 -2.85 10.16 -9.32
C SER A 146 -4.02 9.33 -9.83
N PHE A 147 -5.24 9.78 -9.55
CA PHE A 147 -6.44 9.11 -10.02
C PHE A 147 -6.63 9.27 -11.54
N ASP A 148 -6.44 10.48 -12.08
CA ASP A 148 -6.47 10.72 -13.54
C ASP A 148 -5.42 9.86 -14.26
N THR A 149 -4.23 9.76 -13.67
CA THR A 149 -3.17 8.85 -14.15
C THR A 149 -3.65 7.40 -14.12
N ALA A 150 -4.27 6.94 -13.03
CA ALA A 150 -4.79 5.57 -12.91
C ALA A 150 -5.80 5.24 -14.02
N ILE A 151 -6.70 6.17 -14.34
CA ILE A 151 -7.65 6.03 -15.46
C ILE A 151 -6.94 5.91 -16.80
N GLY A 152 -5.85 6.67 -17.00
CA GLY A 152 -5.06 6.60 -18.25
C GLY A 152 -4.25 5.31 -18.40
N LEU A 153 -3.92 4.66 -17.28
CA LEU A 153 -3.09 3.46 -17.24
C LEU A 153 -3.87 2.15 -17.34
N ILE A 154 -5.11 2.14 -16.86
CA ILE A 154 -5.92 0.94 -16.80
C ILE A 154 -6.43 0.53 -18.19
N ARG A 155 -6.35 -0.76 -18.53
CA ARG A 155 -6.96 -1.27 -19.75
C ARG A 155 -8.48 -1.28 -19.67
N ARG A 156 -9.13 -1.40 -20.81
CA ARG A 156 -10.58 -1.66 -20.84
C ARG A 156 -10.89 -2.99 -20.12
N GLY A 157 -11.90 -2.96 -19.27
CA GLY A 157 -12.30 -4.10 -18.43
C GLY A 157 -11.37 -4.35 -17.24
N GLY A 158 -10.35 -3.51 -17.02
CA GLY A 158 -9.48 -3.59 -15.85
C GLY A 158 -10.09 -2.95 -14.61
N VAL A 159 -9.43 -3.09 -13.47
CA VAL A 159 -9.92 -2.60 -12.17
C VAL A 159 -8.88 -1.74 -11.48
N ILE A 160 -9.32 -0.60 -10.95
CA ILE A 160 -8.52 0.29 -10.09
C ILE A 160 -8.87 -0.02 -8.64
N GLY A 161 -7.89 -0.46 -7.87
CA GLY A 161 -7.97 -0.63 -6.42
C GLY A 161 -7.46 0.63 -5.72
N ARG A 162 -8.38 1.38 -5.09
CA ARG A 162 -8.08 2.69 -4.53
C ARG A 162 -8.06 2.65 -3.01
N VAL A 163 -6.94 3.03 -2.40
CA VAL A 163 -6.76 3.16 -0.96
C VAL A 163 -6.23 4.54 -0.54
N GLY A 164 -5.76 5.33 -1.49
CA GLY A 164 -5.44 6.73 -1.23
C GLY A 164 -6.68 7.50 -0.77
N LEU A 165 -6.55 8.30 0.30
CA LEU A 165 -7.66 9.14 0.78
C LEU A 165 -8.00 10.19 -0.29
N PRO A 166 -9.22 10.18 -0.85
CA PRO A 166 -9.52 11.01 -2.00
C PRO A 166 -9.61 12.49 -1.64
N HIS A 167 -8.87 13.32 -2.40
CA HIS A 167 -8.92 14.77 -2.34
C HIS A 167 -9.28 15.29 -3.73
N ASP A 168 -10.43 15.97 -3.84
CA ASP A 168 -10.92 16.60 -5.09
C ASP A 168 -11.03 15.65 -6.30
N VAL A 169 -11.24 14.35 -6.04
CA VAL A 169 -11.37 13.33 -7.08
C VAL A 169 -12.80 13.35 -7.64
N VAL A 170 -12.91 13.60 -8.95
CA VAL A 170 -14.17 13.50 -9.70
C VAL A 170 -14.08 12.33 -10.67
N ILE A 171 -15.03 11.43 -10.61
CA ILE A 171 -15.09 10.25 -11.47
C ILE A 171 -16.04 10.55 -12.65
N SER A 172 -15.54 10.45 -13.88
CA SER A 172 -16.39 10.51 -15.07
C SER A 172 -17.16 9.20 -15.22
N ALA A 173 -18.47 9.25 -15.03
CA ALA A 173 -19.34 8.11 -15.24
C ALA A 173 -19.28 7.60 -16.68
N GLU A 174 -19.23 8.52 -17.65
CA GLU A 174 -19.14 8.20 -19.09
C GLU A 174 -17.81 7.49 -19.41
N GLY A 175 -16.67 8.03 -18.94
CA GLY A 175 -15.34 7.46 -19.18
C GLY A 175 -15.20 6.06 -18.62
N THR A 176 -15.69 5.82 -17.41
CA THR A 176 -15.66 4.48 -16.78
C THR A 176 -16.64 3.50 -17.45
N PHE A 177 -17.81 3.97 -17.90
CA PHE A 177 -18.79 3.16 -18.59
C PHE A 177 -18.25 2.61 -19.93
N TYR A 178 -17.77 3.47 -20.83
CA TYR A 178 -17.24 3.03 -22.13
C TYR A 178 -15.94 2.22 -22.02
N GLY A 179 -15.16 2.44 -20.98
CA GLY A 179 -13.98 1.64 -20.65
C GLY A 179 -14.31 0.32 -19.97
N ASN A 180 -15.53 0.13 -19.46
CA ASN A 180 -15.91 -0.96 -18.55
C ASN A 180 -14.92 -1.05 -17.38
N ILE A 181 -14.52 0.09 -16.82
CA ILE A 181 -13.51 0.19 -15.77
C ILE A 181 -14.16 -0.02 -14.41
N GLY A 182 -13.63 -0.98 -13.66
CA GLY A 182 -13.99 -1.18 -12.26
C GLY A 182 -13.20 -0.24 -11.35
N ILE A 183 -13.86 0.34 -10.34
CA ILE A 183 -13.21 1.12 -9.29
C ILE A 183 -13.70 0.59 -7.95
N LYS A 184 -12.78 0.10 -7.12
CA LYS A 184 -13.08 -0.47 -5.81
C LYS A 184 -12.07 0.01 -4.78
N GLY A 185 -12.30 -0.29 -3.51
CA GLY A 185 -11.35 0.00 -2.43
C GLY A 185 -11.97 0.85 -1.34
N GLY A 186 -11.15 1.57 -0.61
CA GLY A 186 -11.50 2.33 0.58
C GLY A 186 -10.71 1.85 1.80
N PRO A 187 -11.22 2.00 3.03
CA PRO A 187 -10.56 1.51 4.23
C PRO A 187 -10.37 -0.01 4.21
N ALA A 188 -9.17 -0.47 4.54
CA ALA A 188 -8.84 -1.88 4.56
C ALA A 188 -9.49 -2.61 5.75
N PRO A 189 -10.06 -3.80 5.56
CA PRO A 189 -10.50 -4.68 6.64
C PRO A 189 -9.29 -5.44 7.22
N VAL A 190 -8.43 -4.74 7.98
CA VAL A 190 -7.11 -5.20 8.42
C VAL A 190 -7.17 -6.59 9.06
N ARG A 191 -8.01 -6.78 10.08
CA ARG A 191 -8.13 -8.07 10.79
C ARG A 191 -8.43 -9.24 9.85
N HIS A 192 -9.27 -9.02 8.84
CA HIS A 192 -9.59 -10.04 7.84
C HIS A 192 -8.33 -10.45 7.04
N TYR A 193 -7.51 -9.48 6.64
CA TYR A 193 -6.30 -9.78 5.88
C TYR A 193 -5.21 -10.42 6.73
N ASP A 194 -5.09 -10.05 7.99
CA ASP A 194 -4.12 -10.66 8.90
C ASP A 194 -4.41 -12.14 9.10
N LEU A 195 -5.67 -12.52 9.24
CA LEU A 195 -6.10 -13.89 9.53
C LEU A 195 -6.38 -14.69 8.24
N ASP A 196 -7.30 -14.21 7.41
CA ASP A 196 -7.85 -15.01 6.30
C ASP A 196 -6.98 -14.95 5.04
N ALA A 197 -6.29 -13.81 4.79
CA ALA A 197 -5.35 -13.69 3.68
C ALA A 197 -3.92 -14.13 4.03
N GLY A 198 -3.67 -14.49 5.30
CA GLY A 198 -2.42 -15.04 5.76
C GLY A 198 -1.26 -14.06 5.81
N LEU A 199 -1.51 -12.75 6.02
CA LEU A 199 -0.43 -11.75 6.14
C LEU A 199 0.41 -11.98 7.38
N LEU A 200 -0.23 -12.34 8.51
CA LEU A 200 0.47 -12.67 9.75
C LEU A 200 1.43 -13.85 9.52
N ASP A 201 0.94 -14.95 8.95
CA ASP A 201 1.76 -16.12 8.65
C ASP A 201 2.89 -15.79 7.67
N ALA A 202 2.60 -14.95 6.65
CA ALA A 202 3.61 -14.56 5.68
C ALA A 202 4.78 -13.78 6.28
N VAL A 203 4.52 -12.96 7.31
CA VAL A 203 5.56 -12.26 8.07
C VAL A 203 6.31 -13.26 8.98
N LEU A 204 5.59 -14.05 9.76
CA LEU A 204 6.20 -14.99 10.71
C LEU A 204 7.06 -16.07 10.03
N GLU A 205 6.71 -16.49 8.83
CA GLU A 205 7.47 -17.43 8.01
C GLU A 205 8.60 -16.74 7.20
N GLY A 206 8.74 -15.42 7.30
CA GLY A 206 9.76 -14.67 6.57
C GLY A 206 9.54 -14.60 5.05
N ARG A 207 8.32 -14.90 4.57
CA ARG A 207 7.97 -14.85 3.13
C ARG A 207 7.86 -13.42 2.62
N ILE A 208 7.55 -12.48 3.49
CA ILE A 208 7.53 -11.04 3.23
C ILE A 208 8.22 -10.28 4.36
N ASN A 209 8.86 -9.16 4.03
CA ASN A 209 9.49 -8.28 5.01
C ASN A 209 9.07 -6.82 4.78
N PRO A 210 7.79 -6.48 5.03
CA PRO A 210 7.28 -5.13 4.82
C PRO A 210 7.85 -4.11 5.82
N GLY A 211 8.47 -4.54 6.92
CA GLY A 211 9.12 -3.69 7.91
C GLY A 211 10.22 -2.82 7.34
N ARG A 212 10.79 -3.18 6.17
CA ARG A 212 11.76 -2.37 5.43
C ARG A 212 11.26 -0.97 5.03
N VAL A 213 9.94 -0.71 5.10
CA VAL A 213 9.40 0.65 4.89
C VAL A 213 9.74 1.61 6.04
N PHE A 214 10.09 1.09 7.23
CA PHE A 214 10.61 1.92 8.30
C PHE A 214 12.09 2.21 8.02
N THR A 215 12.38 3.44 7.59
CA THR A 215 13.72 3.86 7.18
C THR A 215 14.42 4.76 8.18
N ALA A 216 13.77 5.08 9.28
CA ALA A 216 14.35 5.77 10.43
C ALA A 216 13.59 5.43 11.71
N GLU A 217 14.27 5.53 12.84
CA GLU A 217 13.73 5.33 14.18
C GLU A 217 13.85 6.62 15.00
N TYR A 218 12.83 6.87 15.83
CA TYR A 218 12.77 8.00 16.74
C TYR A 218 12.17 7.52 18.07
N ASP A 219 12.46 8.22 19.14
CA ASP A 219 11.74 8.08 20.40
C ASP A 219 10.50 8.99 20.45
N LEU A 220 9.74 8.90 21.52
CA LEU A 220 8.51 9.67 21.66
C LEU A 220 8.77 11.17 21.83
N ASP A 221 9.91 11.55 22.43
CA ASP A 221 10.28 12.94 22.65
C ASP A 221 10.63 13.65 21.32
N HIS A 222 11.08 12.90 20.31
CA HIS A 222 11.43 13.38 18.97
C HIS A 222 10.34 13.10 17.91
N ILE A 223 9.09 12.91 18.34
CA ILE A 223 8.00 12.58 17.41
C ILE A 223 7.76 13.67 16.36
N GLN A 224 7.97 14.93 16.72
CA GLN A 224 7.84 16.05 15.77
C GLN A 224 8.86 15.96 14.65
N ASP A 225 10.10 15.60 14.98
CA ASP A 225 11.17 15.40 13.99
C ASP A 225 10.83 14.24 13.04
N ALA A 226 10.20 13.19 13.56
CA ALA A 226 9.72 12.06 12.76
C ALA A 226 8.67 12.49 11.73
N TYR A 227 7.69 13.30 12.13
CA TYR A 227 6.68 13.86 11.23
C TYR A 227 7.31 14.76 10.16
N GLU A 228 8.22 15.65 10.56
CA GLU A 228 8.92 16.54 9.63
C GLU A 228 9.78 15.77 8.62
N ALA A 229 10.46 14.71 9.07
CA ALA A 229 11.24 13.87 8.18
C ALA A 229 10.38 13.14 7.13
N MET A 230 9.18 12.67 7.51
CA MET A 230 8.22 12.07 6.59
C MET A 230 7.63 13.11 5.62
N ASP A 231 7.23 14.29 6.12
CA ASP A 231 6.68 15.39 5.29
C ASP A 231 7.70 15.87 4.24
N GLN A 232 8.96 16.02 4.66
CA GLN A 232 10.08 16.38 3.77
C GLN A 232 10.55 15.22 2.89
N ARG A 233 9.92 14.04 3.00
CA ARG A 233 10.26 12.82 2.24
C ARG A 233 11.70 12.32 2.44
N LYS A 234 12.33 12.67 3.56
CA LYS A 234 13.65 12.18 3.96
C LYS A 234 13.61 10.72 4.41
N VAL A 235 12.46 10.29 4.91
CA VAL A 235 12.18 8.89 5.29
C VAL A 235 10.88 8.40 4.62
N ILE A 236 10.77 7.09 4.45
CA ILE A 236 9.53 6.48 3.91
C ILE A 236 8.48 6.44 5.01
N LYS A 237 8.82 5.82 6.13
CA LYS A 237 8.00 5.76 7.35
C LYS A 237 8.93 5.77 8.57
N ALA A 238 8.58 6.56 9.57
CA ALA A 238 9.29 6.60 10.84
C ALA A 238 8.74 5.51 11.79
N LEU A 239 9.63 4.81 12.48
CA LEU A 239 9.32 3.93 13.59
C LEU A 239 9.52 4.70 14.90
N ILE A 240 8.54 4.67 15.78
CA ILE A 240 8.66 5.24 17.12
C ILE A 240 8.94 4.11 18.11
N ARG A 241 10.04 4.22 18.84
CA ARG A 241 10.37 3.35 19.98
C ARG A 241 9.85 3.98 21.26
N LEU A 242 9.18 3.18 22.10
CA LEU A 242 8.63 3.61 23.39
C LEU A 242 9.50 3.13 24.54
#